data_75555e15a81615e5cd7d583685f8ddf3
#
_entry.id   75555e15a81615e5cd7d583685f8ddf3
#
_cell.length_a   1.000
_cell.length_b   1.000
_cell.length_c   1.000
_cell.angle_alpha   90.00
_cell.angle_beta   90.00
_cell.angle_gamma   90.00
#
_symmetry.space_group_name_H-M   'P 1'
#
loop_
_entity.id
_entity.type
_entity.pdbx_description
1 polymer ?
#
loop_
_entity_poly.entity_id
_entity_poly.type
_entity_poly.pdbx_seq_one_letter_code
_entity_poly.pdbx_strand_id
1 'polypeptide(L)'
;MYKSLLLSINVLCVSIVWAQSPAQSKLSVHWEELTAADFRDAIARAQATCLLPFGILEKHGLHLPLGNDLLNVRYVALNAAQQEYAVVFPEYYFGQIFEAKHQPGTVAYSRGLELELLQETTDEMARNGCKKIIIVNGHGGNNSLLPYFAQSQLETPRDYVVYVLGIMRGGPGEPKHKSDPATDMHAGESETSLSMIARPDLVHLDRAPQESGADQARLKGLPEGLYTGIWWYARFPNHYAGEGAAATRELGEFEAKTWVNGIVQAIRAVKADKESLRLQNEFYERSKHPLETPQ
;
A
#
# COMPACT_ATOMS: atom_id res chain seq x y z
N MET A 1 2.88 -61.82 -73.63
CA MET A 1 2.59 -61.96 -72.17
C MET A 1 3.40 -60.95 -71.39
N TYR A 2 2.83 -59.79 -71.08
CA TYR A 2 3.47 -58.78 -70.25
C TYR A 2 2.74 -58.78 -68.91
N LYS A 3 3.50 -59.05 -67.80
CA LYS A 3 2.99 -58.94 -66.45
C LYS A 3 3.30 -57.52 -65.95
N SER A 4 2.27 -56.74 -65.70
CA SER A 4 2.40 -55.43 -65.04
C SER A 4 2.52 -55.62 -63.52
N LEU A 5 3.60 -55.05 -62.94
CA LEU A 5 3.84 -55.04 -61.53
C LEU A 5 3.33 -53.70 -60.98
N LEU A 6 2.24 -53.73 -60.19
CA LEU A 6 1.73 -52.56 -59.48
C LEU A 6 2.48 -52.37 -58.18
N LEU A 7 3.22 -51.28 -58.08
CA LEU A 7 3.93 -50.85 -56.86
C LEU A 7 3.03 -49.96 -56.00
N SER A 8 2.56 -50.46 -54.89
CA SER A 8 1.74 -49.68 -53.94
C SER A 8 2.69 -48.84 -53.07
N ILE A 9 2.61 -47.52 -53.21
CA ILE A 9 3.33 -46.56 -52.33
C ILE A 9 2.40 -46.27 -51.14
N ASN A 10 2.78 -46.75 -49.94
CA ASN A 10 2.17 -46.35 -48.66
C ASN A 10 2.75 -45.01 -48.20
N VAL A 11 1.95 -43.95 -48.30
CA VAL A 11 2.29 -42.65 -47.73
C VAL A 11 1.98 -42.66 -46.22
N LEU A 12 3.02 -42.65 -45.41
CA LEU A 12 2.90 -42.52 -43.95
C LEU A 12 2.65 -41.05 -43.61
N CYS A 13 1.39 -40.66 -43.33
CA CYS A 13 1.11 -39.33 -42.77
C CYS A 13 1.60 -39.24 -41.31
N VAL A 14 2.72 -38.62 -41.07
CA VAL A 14 3.16 -38.27 -39.72
C VAL A 14 2.39 -37.01 -39.30
N SER A 15 1.39 -37.17 -38.45
CA SER A 15 0.69 -36.06 -37.80
C SER A 15 1.63 -35.42 -36.76
N ILE A 16 2.21 -34.26 -37.07
CA ILE A 16 2.94 -33.45 -36.11
C ILE A 16 1.90 -32.83 -35.16
N VAL A 17 1.75 -33.40 -33.97
CA VAL A 17 1.00 -32.80 -32.87
C VAL A 17 1.83 -31.64 -32.35
N TRP A 18 1.47 -30.42 -32.70
CA TRP A 18 2.01 -29.24 -32.03
C TRP A 18 1.49 -29.24 -30.62
N ALA A 19 2.34 -29.61 -29.64
CA ALA A 19 2.06 -29.36 -28.25
C ALA A 19 1.91 -27.84 -28.10
N GLN A 20 0.68 -27.36 -27.90
CA GLN A 20 0.45 -26.00 -27.48
C GLN A 20 1.20 -25.81 -26.16
N SER A 21 2.20 -24.92 -26.15
CA SER A 21 2.80 -24.47 -24.91
C SER A 21 1.67 -24.06 -23.96
N PRO A 22 1.64 -24.54 -22.71
CA PRO A 22 0.63 -24.10 -21.76
C PRO A 22 0.66 -22.57 -21.75
N ALA A 23 -0.50 -21.94 -21.95
CA ALA A 23 -0.63 -20.50 -21.85
C ALA A 23 0.03 -20.11 -20.52
N GLN A 24 1.08 -19.29 -20.59
CA GLN A 24 1.83 -18.86 -19.43
C GLN A 24 0.84 -18.20 -18.48
N SER A 25 0.45 -18.89 -17.41
CA SER A 25 -0.55 -18.40 -16.46
C SER A 25 -0.06 -17.04 -15.97
N LYS A 26 -0.93 -16.02 -16.09
CA LYS A 26 -0.58 -14.67 -15.62
C LYS A 26 -0.29 -14.77 -14.13
N LEU A 27 0.98 -14.66 -13.72
CA LEU A 27 1.38 -14.71 -12.32
C LEU A 27 0.54 -13.71 -11.52
N SER A 28 -0.07 -14.16 -10.42
CA SER A 28 -0.78 -13.27 -9.50
C SER A 28 0.16 -12.24 -8.93
N VAL A 29 -0.35 -11.05 -8.66
CA VAL A 29 0.35 -10.03 -7.88
C VAL A 29 0.19 -10.24 -6.38
N HIS A 30 -0.78 -11.06 -5.96
CA HIS A 30 -1.06 -11.36 -4.55
C HIS A 30 -0.07 -12.40 -4.04
N TRP A 31 0.67 -12.07 -3.00
CA TRP A 31 1.64 -12.97 -2.37
C TRP A 31 0.99 -14.29 -1.95
N GLU A 32 -0.16 -14.20 -1.27
CA GLU A 32 -0.89 -15.33 -0.71
C GLU A 32 -1.52 -16.28 -1.74
N GLU A 33 -1.61 -15.86 -3.00
CA GLU A 33 -2.16 -16.67 -4.10
C GLU A 33 -1.07 -17.42 -4.88
N LEU A 34 0.21 -17.09 -4.66
CA LEU A 34 1.31 -17.71 -5.38
C LEU A 34 1.68 -19.07 -4.76
N THR A 35 1.86 -20.08 -5.60
CA THR A 35 2.53 -21.31 -5.16
C THR A 35 4.02 -21.03 -4.92
N ALA A 36 4.72 -21.89 -4.18
CA ALA A 36 6.16 -21.73 -3.93
C ALA A 36 6.99 -21.70 -5.24
N ALA A 37 6.54 -22.38 -6.29
CA ALA A 37 7.17 -22.37 -7.61
C ALA A 37 6.93 -21.01 -8.30
N ASP A 38 5.67 -20.57 -8.36
CA ASP A 38 5.29 -19.29 -8.98
C ASP A 38 5.89 -18.10 -8.25
N PHE A 39 6.08 -18.20 -6.94
CA PHE A 39 6.66 -17.14 -6.11
C PHE A 39 8.08 -16.77 -6.56
N ARG A 40 8.92 -17.75 -6.89
CA ARG A 40 10.28 -17.48 -7.40
C ARG A 40 10.24 -16.70 -8.71
N ASP A 41 9.35 -17.08 -9.62
CA ASP A 41 9.19 -16.40 -10.89
C ASP A 41 8.59 -15.00 -10.71
N ALA A 42 7.67 -14.85 -9.76
CA ALA A 42 7.06 -13.57 -9.38
C ALA A 42 8.11 -12.59 -8.85
N ILE A 43 8.99 -13.01 -7.92
CA ILE A 43 10.08 -12.18 -7.38
C ILE A 43 11.06 -11.78 -8.50
N ALA A 44 11.43 -12.71 -9.36
CA ALA A 44 12.30 -12.41 -10.49
C ALA A 44 11.65 -11.37 -11.45
N ARG A 45 10.37 -11.56 -11.80
CA ARG A 45 9.59 -10.63 -12.63
C ARG A 45 9.44 -9.26 -11.99
N ALA A 46 9.22 -9.21 -10.69
CA ALA A 46 9.12 -7.99 -9.91
C ALA A 46 10.48 -7.27 -9.72
N GLN A 47 11.59 -7.88 -10.16
CA GLN A 47 12.96 -7.38 -9.92
C GLN A 47 13.20 -7.14 -8.42
N ALA A 48 12.78 -8.11 -7.60
CA ALA A 48 12.85 -8.08 -6.14
C ALA A 48 12.10 -6.89 -5.50
N THR A 49 11.12 -6.31 -6.18
CA THR A 49 10.30 -5.18 -5.69
C THR A 49 8.96 -5.68 -5.18
N CYS A 50 8.67 -5.43 -3.89
CA CYS A 50 7.43 -5.83 -3.24
C CYS A 50 6.73 -4.62 -2.63
N LEU A 51 5.40 -4.66 -2.59
CA LEU A 51 4.57 -3.68 -1.90
C LEU A 51 4.10 -4.24 -0.57
N LEU A 52 4.14 -3.42 0.47
CA LEU A 52 3.50 -3.65 1.76
C LEU A 52 2.38 -2.61 1.94
N PRO A 53 1.12 -2.92 1.56
CA PRO A 53 -0.01 -2.04 1.84
C PRO A 53 -0.24 -1.97 3.34
N PHE A 54 -0.15 -0.77 3.93
CA PHE A 54 -0.19 -0.56 5.37
C PHE A 54 -1.39 0.29 5.75
N GLY A 55 -2.45 -0.35 6.21
CA GLY A 55 -3.65 0.27 6.74
C GLY A 55 -3.72 0.20 8.26
N ILE A 56 -4.95 0.31 8.78
CA ILE A 56 -5.25 0.23 10.21
C ILE A 56 -6.69 -0.27 10.42
N LEU A 57 -7.04 -0.62 11.67
CA LEU A 57 -8.40 -0.88 12.10
C LEU A 57 -8.83 0.20 13.09
N GLU A 58 -9.66 1.14 12.62
CA GLU A 58 -10.15 2.26 13.40
C GLU A 58 -11.56 2.68 12.97
N LYS A 59 -12.24 3.47 13.81
CA LYS A 59 -13.52 4.05 13.44
C LYS A 59 -13.35 5.09 12.33
N HIS A 60 -14.21 5.05 11.32
CA HIS A 60 -14.33 6.04 10.24
C HIS A 60 -15.76 6.58 10.19
N GLY A 61 -16.13 7.44 11.14
CA GLY A 61 -17.51 7.85 11.33
C GLY A 61 -18.43 6.66 11.61
N LEU A 62 -19.73 6.79 11.29
CA LEU A 62 -20.71 5.71 11.37
C LEU A 62 -20.96 5.03 10.00
N HIS A 63 -20.34 5.53 8.95
CA HIS A 63 -20.70 5.24 7.56
C HIS A 63 -19.67 4.42 6.79
N LEU A 64 -18.44 4.30 7.30
CA LEU A 64 -17.39 3.49 6.67
C LEU A 64 -16.99 2.30 7.56
N PRO A 65 -16.43 1.24 6.97
CA PRO A 65 -15.97 0.08 7.73
C PRO A 65 -14.74 0.41 8.57
N LEU A 66 -14.54 -0.32 9.67
CA LEU A 66 -13.37 -0.18 10.55
C LEU A 66 -12.04 -0.38 9.82
N GLY A 67 -12.00 -1.23 8.81
CA GLY A 67 -10.83 -1.47 7.98
C GLY A 67 -10.74 -0.56 6.75
N ASN A 68 -11.31 0.63 6.76
CA ASN A 68 -11.36 1.53 5.61
C ASN A 68 -9.97 1.75 4.98
N ASP A 69 -9.00 2.13 5.78
CA ASP A 69 -7.62 2.36 5.35
C ASP A 69 -6.98 1.11 4.76
N LEU A 70 -7.19 -0.03 5.41
CA LEU A 70 -6.67 -1.32 4.98
C LEU A 70 -7.24 -1.71 3.60
N LEU A 71 -8.54 -1.58 3.42
CA LEU A 71 -9.25 -1.92 2.20
C LEU A 71 -8.86 -1.00 1.04
N ASN A 72 -8.82 0.30 1.31
CA ASN A 72 -8.48 1.32 0.31
C ASN A 72 -7.02 1.20 -0.16
N VAL A 73 -6.06 1.10 0.76
CA VAL A 73 -4.64 0.98 0.39
C VAL A 73 -4.36 -0.33 -0.34
N ARG A 74 -5.00 -1.44 0.07
CA ARG A 74 -4.87 -2.71 -0.63
C ARG A 74 -5.45 -2.63 -2.05
N TYR A 75 -6.63 -2.02 -2.20
CA TYR A 75 -7.24 -1.81 -3.51
C TYR A 75 -6.31 -1.07 -4.48
N VAL A 76 -5.75 0.07 -4.08
CA VAL A 76 -4.88 0.85 -4.96
C VAL A 76 -3.55 0.17 -5.23
N ALA A 77 -2.96 -0.52 -4.24
CA ALA A 77 -1.72 -1.25 -4.38
C ALA A 77 -1.84 -2.42 -5.37
N LEU A 78 -2.92 -3.20 -5.28
CA LEU A 78 -3.18 -4.31 -6.20
C LEU A 78 -3.41 -3.83 -7.64
N ASN A 79 -4.20 -2.75 -7.82
CA ASN A 79 -4.43 -2.16 -9.14
C ASN A 79 -3.14 -1.59 -9.75
N ALA A 80 -2.26 -1.03 -8.95
CA ALA A 80 -0.96 -0.53 -9.40
C ALA A 80 -0.01 -1.69 -9.78
N ALA A 81 0.07 -2.73 -8.94
CA ALA A 81 0.90 -3.90 -9.20
C ALA A 81 0.49 -4.69 -10.45
N GLN A 82 -0.79 -4.64 -10.84
CA GLN A 82 -1.27 -5.21 -12.10
C GLN A 82 -0.79 -4.42 -13.34
N GLN A 83 -0.58 -3.11 -13.20
CA GLN A 83 -0.11 -2.24 -14.29
C GLN A 83 1.43 -2.25 -14.40
N GLU A 84 2.11 -2.25 -13.27
CA GLU A 84 3.55 -2.40 -13.15
C GLU A 84 3.86 -3.50 -12.14
N TYR A 85 4.25 -4.68 -12.63
CA TYR A 85 4.26 -5.90 -11.83
C TYR A 85 5.14 -5.77 -10.57
N ALA A 86 4.53 -5.94 -9.42
CA ALA A 86 5.20 -6.09 -8.12
C ALA A 86 4.45 -7.15 -7.32
N VAL A 87 5.10 -7.78 -6.34
CA VAL A 87 4.42 -8.72 -5.43
C VAL A 87 3.84 -7.93 -4.28
N VAL A 88 2.56 -8.08 -4.02
CA VAL A 88 1.83 -7.37 -2.96
C VAL A 88 1.69 -8.28 -1.76
N PHE A 89 2.29 -7.88 -0.63
CA PHE A 89 2.18 -8.59 0.64
C PHE A 89 0.73 -8.62 1.14
N PRO A 90 0.32 -9.63 1.90
CA PRO A 90 -1.01 -9.71 2.50
C PRO A 90 -1.40 -8.48 3.32
N GLU A 91 -2.62 -8.47 3.83
CA GLU A 91 -3.15 -7.36 4.63
C GLU A 91 -2.30 -7.09 5.88
N TYR A 92 -1.89 -5.83 6.06
CA TYR A 92 -1.08 -5.38 7.20
C TYR A 92 -1.74 -4.18 7.87
N TYR A 93 -2.11 -4.30 9.16
CA TYR A 93 -2.85 -3.29 9.93
C TYR A 93 -2.25 -3.01 11.31
N PHE A 94 -0.99 -3.36 11.52
CA PHE A 94 -0.32 -3.23 12.82
C PHE A 94 0.39 -1.88 12.97
N GLY A 95 -0.36 -0.78 12.77
CA GLY A 95 0.16 0.59 12.82
C GLY A 95 -0.31 1.38 14.03
N GLN A 96 0.10 2.65 14.06
CA GLN A 96 -0.18 3.60 15.14
C GLN A 96 -1.64 4.08 15.08
N ILE A 97 -2.41 3.90 16.17
CA ILE A 97 -3.80 4.35 16.30
C ILE A 97 -4.21 4.60 17.77
N PHE A 98 -3.32 5.15 18.57
CA PHE A 98 -3.60 5.37 20.00
C PHE A 98 -4.72 6.37 20.25
N GLU A 99 -4.87 7.38 19.40
CA GLU A 99 -5.86 8.44 19.48
C GLU A 99 -7.30 7.94 19.35
N ALA A 100 -7.52 6.79 18.70
CA ALA A 100 -8.84 6.19 18.53
C ALA A 100 -9.16 5.07 19.52
N LYS A 101 -8.32 4.79 20.51
CA LYS A 101 -8.54 3.70 21.49
C LYS A 101 -9.87 3.77 22.25
N HIS A 102 -10.48 4.95 22.34
CA HIS A 102 -11.79 5.17 22.97
C HIS A 102 -12.97 4.81 22.06
N GLN A 103 -12.71 4.44 20.80
CA GLN A 103 -13.73 4.08 19.84
C GLN A 103 -13.85 2.55 19.67
N PRO A 104 -15.09 2.04 19.46
CA PRO A 104 -15.30 0.61 19.28
C PRO A 104 -14.61 0.08 18.02
N GLY A 105 -14.07 -1.13 18.10
CA GLY A 105 -13.44 -1.82 16.96
C GLY A 105 -12.03 -1.35 16.60
N THR A 106 -11.49 -0.32 17.26
CA THR A 106 -10.09 0.09 17.10
C THR A 106 -9.14 -0.93 17.71
N VAL A 107 -8.10 -1.31 16.96
CA VAL A 107 -7.08 -2.26 17.41
C VAL A 107 -5.74 -1.53 17.49
N ALA A 108 -5.37 -1.08 18.69
CA ALA A 108 -4.12 -0.36 18.96
C ALA A 108 -3.15 -1.27 19.73
N TYR A 109 -2.08 -1.67 19.07
CA TYR A 109 -1.00 -2.43 19.68
C TYR A 109 -0.07 -1.53 20.50
N SER A 110 0.84 -2.11 21.28
CA SER A 110 1.86 -1.32 21.95
C SER A 110 2.93 -0.88 20.94
N ARG A 111 3.49 0.32 21.15
CA ARG A 111 4.53 0.90 20.26
C ARG A 111 5.72 -0.03 20.00
N GLY A 112 6.13 -0.81 21.02
CA GLY A 112 7.23 -1.78 20.87
C GLY A 112 6.85 -2.89 19.91
N LEU A 113 5.66 -3.48 20.09
CA LEU A 113 5.16 -4.55 19.23
C LEU A 113 4.94 -4.07 17.79
N GLU A 114 4.42 -2.84 17.58
CA GLU A 114 4.24 -2.28 16.23
C GLU A 114 5.56 -2.21 15.46
N LEU A 115 6.63 -1.69 16.10
CA LEU A 115 7.95 -1.58 15.47
C LEU A 115 8.62 -2.93 15.29
N GLU A 116 8.55 -3.81 16.28
CA GLU A 116 9.11 -5.16 16.21
C GLU A 116 8.43 -5.97 15.09
N LEU A 117 7.09 -5.96 15.03
CA LEU A 117 6.35 -6.70 14.02
C LEU A 117 6.60 -6.17 12.60
N LEU A 118 6.71 -4.84 12.45
CA LEU A 118 7.03 -4.24 11.15
C LEU A 118 8.46 -4.60 10.73
N GLN A 119 9.41 -4.62 11.67
CA GLN A 119 10.79 -5.04 11.41
C GLN A 119 10.86 -6.52 10.99
N GLU A 120 10.27 -7.41 11.77
CA GLU A 120 10.21 -8.84 11.46
C GLU A 120 9.54 -9.10 10.10
N THR A 121 8.46 -8.35 9.81
CA THR A 121 7.76 -8.48 8.52
C THR A 121 8.66 -8.08 7.35
N THR A 122 9.37 -6.96 7.45
CA THR A 122 10.28 -6.51 6.37
C THR A 122 11.51 -7.41 6.25
N ASP A 123 12.04 -7.92 7.36
CA ASP A 123 13.13 -8.90 7.36
C ASP A 123 12.68 -10.22 6.69
N GLU A 124 11.48 -10.72 6.99
CA GLU A 124 10.93 -11.92 6.35
C GLU A 124 10.60 -11.71 4.87
N MET A 125 10.08 -10.53 4.50
CA MET A 125 9.94 -10.19 3.07
C MET A 125 11.29 -10.21 2.36
N ALA A 126 12.33 -9.64 2.97
CA ALA A 126 13.69 -9.60 2.42
C ALA A 126 14.33 -10.98 2.33
N ARG A 127 14.15 -11.83 3.35
CA ARG A 127 14.60 -13.24 3.35
C ARG A 127 13.96 -14.03 2.20
N ASN A 128 12.71 -13.72 1.86
CA ASN A 128 11.98 -14.31 0.74
C ASN A 128 12.26 -13.62 -0.62
N GLY A 129 13.23 -12.71 -0.70
CA GLY A 129 13.73 -12.14 -1.96
C GLY A 129 13.25 -10.74 -2.29
N CYS A 130 12.44 -10.09 -1.46
CA CYS A 130 12.05 -8.69 -1.61
C CYS A 130 13.20 -7.76 -1.17
N LYS A 131 14.09 -7.40 -2.08
CA LYS A 131 15.23 -6.51 -1.76
C LYS A 131 14.88 -5.02 -1.82
N LYS A 132 13.71 -4.70 -2.34
CA LYS A 132 13.15 -3.36 -2.49
C LYS A 132 11.71 -3.41 -1.99
N ILE A 133 11.47 -2.92 -0.78
CA ILE A 133 10.17 -2.99 -0.11
C ILE A 133 9.56 -1.58 -0.09
N ILE A 134 8.43 -1.41 -0.77
CA ILE A 134 7.68 -0.15 -0.76
C ILE A 134 6.52 -0.30 0.22
N ILE A 135 6.59 0.35 1.36
CA ILE A 135 5.46 0.49 2.27
C ILE A 135 4.54 1.56 1.69
N VAL A 136 3.34 1.14 1.29
CA VAL A 136 2.30 2.06 0.80
C VAL A 136 1.41 2.40 1.98
N ASN A 137 1.55 3.62 2.49
CA ASN A 137 0.79 4.07 3.65
C ASN A 137 -0.65 4.42 3.30
N GLY A 138 -1.61 3.81 3.99
CA GLY A 138 -3.04 4.08 3.87
C GLY A 138 -3.65 4.85 5.05
N HIS A 139 -2.86 5.16 6.09
CA HIS A 139 -3.35 5.75 7.34
C HIS A 139 -2.57 6.99 7.76
N GLY A 140 -3.27 8.09 8.05
CA GLY A 140 -2.67 9.36 8.44
C GLY A 140 -1.82 9.30 9.71
N GLY A 141 -2.23 8.53 10.71
CA GLY A 141 -1.49 8.34 11.96
C GLY A 141 -0.10 7.71 11.80
N ASN A 142 0.11 6.96 10.73
CA ASN A 142 1.41 6.38 10.40
C ASN A 142 2.44 7.39 9.84
N ASN A 143 2.05 8.62 9.54
CA ASN A 143 2.93 9.62 8.91
C ASN A 143 4.16 9.97 9.76
N SER A 144 4.12 9.77 11.08
CA SER A 144 5.29 9.93 11.96
C SER A 144 6.01 8.60 12.20
N LEU A 145 5.30 7.49 12.25
CA LEU A 145 5.85 6.16 12.48
C LEU A 145 6.73 5.68 11.32
N LEU A 146 6.23 5.77 10.09
CA LEU A 146 6.90 5.18 8.93
C LEU A 146 8.21 5.88 8.52
N PRO A 147 8.32 7.21 8.52
CA PRO A 147 9.62 7.86 8.32
C PRO A 147 10.64 7.50 9.40
N TYR A 148 10.22 7.42 10.66
CA TYR A 148 11.08 6.96 11.75
C TYR A 148 11.52 5.50 11.53
N PHE A 149 10.60 4.62 11.18
CA PHE A 149 10.90 3.23 10.86
C PHE A 149 11.89 3.11 9.70
N ALA A 150 11.68 3.86 8.61
CA ALA A 150 12.61 3.84 7.48
C ALA A 150 14.01 4.32 7.88
N GLN A 151 14.10 5.35 8.72
CA GLN A 151 15.39 5.85 9.24
C GLN A 151 16.04 4.86 10.22
N SER A 152 15.24 4.16 11.03
CA SER A 152 15.76 3.14 11.96
C SER A 152 16.39 1.92 11.26
N GLN A 153 16.14 1.74 9.94
CA GLN A 153 16.83 0.72 9.17
C GLN A 153 18.35 0.92 9.13
N LEU A 154 18.83 2.11 9.44
CA LEU A 154 20.26 2.43 9.54
C LEU A 154 20.90 1.95 10.86
N GLU A 155 20.14 1.42 11.81
CA GLU A 155 20.65 0.91 13.08
C GLU A 155 21.60 -0.29 12.91
N THR A 156 21.25 -1.20 12.00
CA THR A 156 22.05 -2.41 11.70
C THR A 156 22.12 -2.66 10.20
N PRO A 157 23.24 -3.25 9.70
CA PRO A 157 23.37 -3.56 8.29
C PRO A 157 22.24 -4.46 7.77
N ARG A 158 21.66 -4.07 6.62
CA ARG A 158 20.61 -4.80 5.91
C ARG A 158 20.96 -4.94 4.44
N ASP A 159 20.54 -6.03 3.83
CA ASP A 159 20.74 -6.32 2.40
C ASP A 159 19.52 -5.95 1.53
N TYR A 160 18.65 -5.10 2.06
CA TYR A 160 17.44 -4.60 1.41
C TYR A 160 17.19 -3.12 1.76
N VAL A 161 16.29 -2.49 1.03
CA VAL A 161 15.91 -1.08 1.25
C VAL A 161 14.41 -0.99 1.47
N VAL A 162 14.01 -0.20 2.46
CA VAL A 162 12.62 0.18 2.73
C VAL A 162 12.38 1.58 2.17
N TYR A 163 11.35 1.70 1.34
CA TYR A 163 10.82 2.96 0.82
C TYR A 163 9.43 3.19 1.41
N VAL A 164 9.14 4.41 1.80
CA VAL A 164 7.82 4.80 2.31
C VAL A 164 7.12 5.70 1.29
N LEU A 165 5.94 5.30 0.86
CA LEU A 165 5.08 6.10 -0.02
C LEU A 165 3.84 6.53 0.76
N GLY A 166 3.64 7.85 0.90
CA GLY A 166 2.48 8.43 1.58
C GLY A 166 1.19 8.32 0.78
N ILE A 167 0.09 8.72 1.41
CA ILE A 167 -1.22 8.85 0.77
C ILE A 167 -1.12 9.91 -0.33
N MET A 168 -1.63 9.61 -1.52
CA MET A 168 -1.64 10.53 -2.64
C MET A 168 -3.06 10.99 -2.93
N ARG A 169 -3.28 12.28 -2.86
CA ARG A 169 -4.56 12.95 -3.13
C ARG A 169 -4.33 14.18 -3.98
N GLY A 170 -5.39 14.65 -4.61
CA GLY A 170 -5.39 15.89 -5.36
C GLY A 170 -4.61 15.86 -6.67
N GLY A 171 -4.63 16.97 -7.37
CA GLY A 171 -3.86 17.18 -8.59
C GLY A 171 -4.62 17.79 -9.75
N PRO A 172 -3.97 17.99 -10.91
CA PRO A 172 -4.61 18.58 -12.08
C PRO A 172 -5.83 17.77 -12.54
N GLY A 173 -6.97 18.44 -12.69
CA GLY A 173 -8.23 17.82 -13.11
C GLY A 173 -9.05 17.23 -11.96
N GLU A 174 -8.69 17.51 -10.71
CA GLU A 174 -9.48 17.12 -9.55
C GLU A 174 -10.89 17.70 -9.62
N PRO A 175 -11.93 16.87 -9.40
CA PRO A 175 -13.29 17.37 -9.28
C PRO A 175 -13.43 18.34 -8.11
N LYS A 176 -14.34 19.31 -8.27
CA LYS A 176 -14.59 20.28 -7.20
C LYS A 176 -15.17 19.56 -5.98
N HIS A 177 -14.54 19.75 -4.83
CA HIS A 177 -15.07 19.30 -3.55
C HIS A 177 -16.39 20.02 -3.24
N LYS A 178 -17.30 19.31 -2.59
CA LYS A 178 -18.55 19.87 -2.06
C LYS A 178 -18.37 20.38 -0.63
N SER A 179 -17.41 19.82 0.11
CA SER A 179 -17.00 20.28 1.43
C SER A 179 -15.71 21.11 1.34
N ASP A 180 -15.30 21.70 2.47
CA ASP A 180 -14.02 22.41 2.55
C ASP A 180 -12.85 21.40 2.68
N PRO A 181 -11.94 21.30 1.68
CA PRO A 181 -10.81 20.38 1.72
C PRO A 181 -9.88 20.60 2.92
N ALA A 182 -9.82 21.81 3.48
CA ALA A 182 -8.98 22.11 4.65
C ALA A 182 -9.47 21.40 5.93
N THR A 183 -10.74 20.99 5.97
CA THR A 183 -11.35 20.28 7.09
C THR A 183 -11.52 18.78 6.82
N ASP A 184 -11.22 18.31 5.61
CA ASP A 184 -11.38 16.93 5.17
C ASP A 184 -10.16 16.09 5.59
N MET A 185 -10.16 15.66 6.85
CA MET A 185 -9.00 15.00 7.46
C MET A 185 -9.17 13.50 7.70
N HIS A 186 -10.40 13.04 8.04
CA HIS A 186 -10.65 11.63 8.39
C HIS A 186 -12.13 11.24 8.21
N ALA A 187 -12.38 10.18 7.48
CA ALA A 187 -13.71 9.70 7.09
C ALA A 187 -14.58 10.78 6.38
N GLY A 188 -13.95 11.82 5.84
CA GLY A 188 -14.62 12.92 5.19
C GLY A 188 -14.95 12.66 3.71
N GLU A 189 -15.05 13.72 2.91
CA GLU A 189 -15.47 13.63 1.51
C GLU A 189 -14.53 12.74 0.68
N SER A 190 -13.21 12.94 0.80
CA SER A 190 -12.19 12.20 0.02
C SER A 190 -12.17 10.72 0.37
N GLU A 191 -12.00 10.35 1.63
CA GLU A 191 -11.92 8.94 2.03
C GLU A 191 -13.22 8.18 1.73
N THR A 192 -14.37 8.82 1.96
CA THR A 192 -15.67 8.23 1.64
C THR A 192 -15.83 8.04 0.14
N SER A 193 -15.40 9.02 -0.67
CA SER A 193 -15.43 8.93 -2.14
C SER A 193 -14.57 7.77 -2.65
N LEU A 194 -13.35 7.62 -2.14
CA LEU A 194 -12.47 6.50 -2.50
C LEU A 194 -13.09 5.14 -2.11
N SER A 195 -13.69 5.06 -0.93
CA SER A 195 -14.34 3.83 -0.45
C SER A 195 -15.55 3.44 -1.30
N MET A 196 -16.27 4.40 -1.89
CA MET A 196 -17.34 4.14 -2.87
C MET A 196 -16.81 3.46 -4.16
N ILE A 197 -15.50 3.50 -4.41
CA ILE A 197 -14.86 2.80 -5.52
C ILE A 197 -14.27 1.47 -5.07
N ALA A 198 -13.54 1.47 -3.95
CA ALA A 198 -12.84 0.28 -3.46
C ALA A 198 -13.80 -0.78 -2.91
N ARG A 199 -14.76 -0.37 -2.09
CA ARG A 199 -15.73 -1.26 -1.41
C ARG A 199 -17.10 -0.58 -1.25
N PRO A 200 -17.81 -0.32 -2.37
CA PRO A 200 -19.11 0.34 -2.35
C PRO A 200 -20.16 -0.41 -1.50
N ASP A 201 -20.01 -1.71 -1.36
CA ASP A 201 -20.86 -2.59 -0.56
C ASP A 201 -20.77 -2.35 0.95
N LEU A 202 -19.72 -1.66 1.43
CA LEU A 202 -19.48 -1.37 2.85
C LEU A 202 -19.73 0.11 3.21
N VAL A 203 -20.09 0.95 2.25
CA VAL A 203 -20.36 2.38 2.49
C VAL A 203 -21.84 2.60 2.83
N HIS A 204 -22.11 3.15 4.01
CA HIS A 204 -23.46 3.49 4.50
C HIS A 204 -23.63 5.00 4.53
N LEU A 205 -23.68 5.65 3.36
CA LEU A 205 -23.67 7.10 3.25
C LEU A 205 -24.81 7.80 4.00
N ASP A 206 -25.95 7.13 4.17
CA ASP A 206 -27.10 7.57 4.95
C ASP A 206 -26.79 7.76 6.46
N ARG A 207 -25.70 7.16 6.95
CA ARG A 207 -25.27 7.30 8.35
C ARG A 207 -24.29 8.45 8.55
N ALA A 208 -23.64 8.97 7.51
CA ALA A 208 -22.64 10.02 7.64
C ALA A 208 -23.14 11.28 8.36
N PRO A 209 -24.38 11.80 8.13
CA PRO A 209 -24.88 12.97 8.83
C PRO A 209 -25.35 12.70 10.26
N GLN A 210 -25.32 11.46 10.75
CA GLN A 210 -25.75 11.12 12.12
C GLN A 210 -24.69 11.47 13.18
N GLU A 211 -23.48 11.83 12.78
CA GLU A 211 -22.38 12.22 13.64
C GLU A 211 -21.65 13.45 13.06
N SER A 212 -21.17 14.34 13.92
CA SER A 212 -20.47 15.54 13.49
C SER A 212 -18.96 15.29 13.36
N GLY A 213 -18.37 15.65 12.22
CA GLY A 213 -16.94 15.73 11.98
C GLY A 213 -16.33 17.12 12.25
N ALA A 214 -17.07 18.04 12.88
CA ALA A 214 -16.60 19.40 13.16
C ALA A 214 -15.52 19.44 14.26
N ASP A 215 -14.50 20.28 14.05
CA ASP A 215 -13.46 20.56 15.03
C ASP A 215 -14.06 21.24 16.28
N GLN A 216 -13.88 20.61 17.45
CA GLN A 216 -14.35 21.12 18.75
C GLN A 216 -13.47 22.24 19.32
N ALA A 217 -12.32 22.53 18.70
CA ALA A 217 -11.38 23.59 19.07
C ALA A 217 -10.99 23.63 20.56
N ARG A 218 -10.98 22.49 21.27
CA ARG A 218 -10.75 22.43 22.72
C ARG A 218 -9.33 22.74 23.16
N LEU A 219 -8.36 22.81 22.22
CA LEU A 219 -6.96 23.21 22.48
C LEU A 219 -6.62 24.58 21.91
N LYS A 220 -7.60 25.40 21.53
CA LYS A 220 -7.39 26.75 20.93
C LYS A 220 -6.55 27.71 21.77
N GLY A 221 -6.35 27.45 23.06
CA GLY A 221 -5.49 28.22 23.96
C GLY A 221 -4.01 27.87 23.89
N LEU A 222 -3.61 26.83 23.16
CA LEU A 222 -2.23 26.47 22.96
C LEU A 222 -1.63 27.21 21.74
N PRO A 223 -0.36 27.64 21.82
CA PRO A 223 0.32 28.23 20.67
C PRO A 223 0.33 27.27 19.46
N GLU A 224 0.27 27.86 18.26
CA GLU A 224 0.47 27.11 17.02
C GLU A 224 1.84 26.41 16.99
N GLY A 225 1.88 25.19 16.46
CA GLY A 225 3.10 24.37 16.41
C GLY A 225 3.38 23.59 17.71
N LEU A 226 2.64 23.83 18.80
CA LEU A 226 2.79 23.03 20.01
C LEU A 226 1.96 21.73 19.86
N TYR A 227 2.66 20.60 19.77
CA TYR A 227 2.03 19.29 19.63
C TYR A 227 1.88 18.59 20.99
N THR A 228 0.74 17.91 21.18
CA THR A 228 0.48 17.01 22.31
C THR A 228 -0.30 15.78 21.82
N GLY A 229 -0.02 14.60 22.38
CA GLY A 229 -0.68 13.35 21.97
C GLY A 229 -2.20 13.33 22.08
N ILE A 230 -2.81 14.25 22.85
CA ILE A 230 -4.25 14.35 23.00
C ILE A 230 -4.94 15.26 21.94
N TRP A 231 -4.15 15.86 21.01
CA TRP A 231 -4.63 16.89 20.09
C TRP A 231 -5.80 16.42 19.22
N TRP A 232 -5.73 15.17 18.72
CA TRP A 232 -6.79 14.61 17.86
C TRP A 232 -8.09 14.45 18.62
N TYR A 233 -8.06 13.77 19.77
CA TYR A 233 -9.24 13.63 20.63
C TYR A 233 -9.81 14.98 21.07
N ALA A 234 -8.97 15.95 21.32
CA ALA A 234 -9.42 17.28 21.70
C ALA A 234 -10.21 17.98 20.59
N ARG A 235 -9.79 17.78 19.34
CA ARG A 235 -10.47 18.37 18.18
C ARG A 235 -11.64 17.51 17.71
N PHE A 236 -11.45 16.21 17.60
CA PHE A 236 -12.38 15.27 16.98
C PHE A 236 -12.68 14.08 17.90
N PRO A 237 -13.49 14.27 18.97
CA PRO A 237 -13.74 13.21 19.95
C PRO A 237 -14.54 12.03 19.38
N ASN A 238 -15.27 12.26 18.30
CA ASN A 238 -16.00 11.20 17.59
C ASN A 238 -15.10 10.38 16.65
N HIS A 239 -13.81 10.73 16.54
CA HIS A 239 -12.89 10.16 15.57
C HIS A 239 -13.46 10.24 14.14
N TYR A 240 -13.95 11.43 13.79
CA TYR A 240 -14.51 11.82 12.51
C TYR A 240 -14.21 13.29 12.28
N ALA A 241 -13.59 13.63 11.13
CA ALA A 241 -13.12 14.98 10.82
C ALA A 241 -13.35 15.30 9.32
N GLY A 242 -14.44 15.98 9.02
CA GLY A 242 -14.88 16.31 7.67
C GLY A 242 -16.35 16.04 7.42
N GLU A 243 -16.76 15.96 6.16
CA GLU A 243 -18.13 15.74 5.73
C GLU A 243 -18.25 14.55 4.74
N GLY A 244 -18.33 13.33 5.26
CA GLY A 244 -18.48 12.13 4.44
C GLY A 244 -19.76 12.10 3.59
N ALA A 245 -20.83 12.80 4.02
CA ALA A 245 -22.04 12.94 3.23
C ALA A 245 -21.86 13.71 1.91
N ALA A 246 -20.79 14.52 1.80
CA ALA A 246 -20.45 15.25 0.60
C ALA A 246 -19.81 14.36 -0.49
N ALA A 247 -19.43 13.13 -0.16
CA ALA A 247 -18.71 12.23 -1.02
C ALA A 247 -19.39 12.00 -2.38
N THR A 248 -18.55 11.84 -3.41
CA THR A 248 -18.99 11.56 -4.77
C THR A 248 -18.19 10.44 -5.41
N ARG A 249 -18.84 9.67 -6.26
CA ARG A 249 -18.17 8.65 -7.05
C ARG A 249 -17.11 9.24 -7.99
N GLU A 250 -17.39 10.42 -8.56
CA GLU A 250 -16.48 11.12 -9.47
C GLU A 250 -15.15 11.46 -8.79
N LEU A 251 -15.20 12.03 -7.57
CA LEU A 251 -13.99 12.30 -6.78
C LEU A 251 -13.27 11.01 -6.43
N GLY A 252 -14.00 9.95 -6.04
CA GLY A 252 -13.41 8.66 -5.72
C GLY A 252 -12.68 8.01 -6.90
N GLU A 253 -13.22 8.09 -8.11
CA GLU A 253 -12.59 7.60 -9.33
C GLU A 253 -11.30 8.38 -9.65
N PHE A 254 -11.33 9.69 -9.46
CA PHE A 254 -10.15 10.55 -9.62
C PHE A 254 -9.06 10.20 -8.61
N GLU A 255 -9.39 10.10 -7.32
CA GLU A 255 -8.42 9.80 -6.25
C GLU A 255 -7.85 8.38 -6.39
N ALA A 256 -8.68 7.40 -6.66
CA ALA A 256 -8.23 6.03 -6.93
C ALA A 256 -7.21 5.99 -8.07
N LYS A 257 -7.51 6.66 -9.20
CA LYS A 257 -6.62 6.76 -10.36
C LYS A 257 -5.32 7.49 -10.02
N THR A 258 -5.41 8.60 -9.29
CA THR A 258 -4.24 9.40 -8.88
C THR A 258 -3.30 8.57 -8.02
N TRP A 259 -3.83 7.89 -7.01
CA TRP A 259 -3.02 7.08 -6.11
C TRP A 259 -2.44 5.86 -6.82
N VAL A 260 -3.22 5.14 -7.62
CA VAL A 260 -2.73 4.02 -8.44
C VAL A 260 -1.58 4.47 -9.34
N ASN A 261 -1.72 5.59 -10.06
CA ASN A 261 -0.67 6.11 -10.93
C ASN A 261 0.60 6.47 -10.16
N GLY A 262 0.46 7.07 -8.99
CA GLY A 262 1.60 7.38 -8.11
C GLY A 262 2.35 6.13 -7.66
N ILE A 263 1.63 5.07 -7.27
CA ILE A 263 2.24 3.80 -6.90
C ILE A 263 2.94 3.16 -8.11
N VAL A 264 2.34 3.20 -9.30
CA VAL A 264 2.97 2.70 -10.54
C VAL A 264 4.29 3.41 -10.82
N GLN A 265 4.33 4.74 -10.67
CA GLN A 265 5.56 5.52 -10.83
C GLN A 265 6.60 5.15 -9.77
N ALA A 266 6.19 4.98 -8.52
CA ALA A 266 7.08 4.54 -7.44
C ALA A 266 7.67 3.16 -7.71
N ILE A 267 6.87 2.18 -8.15
CA ILE A 267 7.37 0.85 -8.52
C ILE A 267 8.43 0.94 -9.61
N ARG A 268 8.18 1.73 -10.68
CA ARG A 268 9.15 1.93 -11.77
C ARG A 268 10.45 2.56 -11.28
N ALA A 269 10.35 3.61 -10.50
CA ALA A 269 11.51 4.31 -9.95
C ALA A 269 12.34 3.39 -9.05
N VAL A 270 11.68 2.66 -8.14
CA VAL A 270 12.34 1.73 -7.20
C VAL A 270 12.97 0.54 -7.95
N LYS A 271 12.33 -0.01 -8.98
CA LYS A 271 12.95 -1.04 -9.82
C LYS A 271 14.24 -0.54 -10.46
N ALA A 272 14.25 0.69 -10.95
CA ALA A 272 15.40 1.31 -11.59
C ALA A 272 16.49 1.72 -10.59
N ASP A 273 16.15 1.93 -9.32
CA ASP A 273 17.08 2.39 -8.29
C ASP A 273 18.17 1.33 -8.00
N LYS A 274 19.41 1.75 -8.10
CA LYS A 274 20.62 0.98 -7.77
C LYS A 274 21.46 1.68 -6.70
N GLU A 275 21.10 2.92 -6.39
CA GLU A 275 21.90 3.79 -5.52
C GLU A 275 21.54 3.64 -4.05
N SER A 276 20.27 3.47 -3.71
CA SER A 276 19.86 3.45 -2.29
C SER A 276 20.55 2.35 -1.50
N LEU A 277 20.58 1.11 -1.99
CA LEU A 277 21.29 0.02 -1.32
C LEU A 277 22.80 0.23 -1.31
N ARG A 278 23.39 0.78 -2.39
CA ARG A 278 24.81 1.10 -2.45
C ARG A 278 25.19 2.15 -1.39
N LEU A 279 24.40 3.23 -1.30
CA LEU A 279 24.62 4.30 -0.30
C LEU A 279 24.39 3.80 1.12
N GLN A 280 23.39 2.96 1.34
CA GLN A 280 23.13 2.33 2.64
C GLN A 280 24.34 1.49 3.09
N ASN A 281 24.91 0.68 2.19
CA ASN A 281 26.12 -0.09 2.48
C ASN A 281 27.34 0.81 2.72
N GLU A 282 27.51 1.86 1.93
CA GLU A 282 28.56 2.86 2.14
C GLU A 282 28.43 3.52 3.52
N PHE A 283 27.21 3.87 3.93
CA PHE A 283 26.91 4.42 5.25
C PHE A 283 27.31 3.45 6.37
N TYR A 284 26.98 2.16 6.27
CA TYR A 284 27.33 1.17 7.27
C TYR A 284 28.85 0.99 7.40
N GLU A 285 29.59 1.03 6.29
CA GLU A 285 31.05 0.97 6.38
C GLU A 285 31.64 2.23 7.06
N ARG A 286 31.18 3.40 6.65
CA ARG A 286 31.66 4.67 7.24
C ARG A 286 31.29 4.81 8.73
N SER A 287 30.13 4.31 9.14
CA SER A 287 29.67 4.38 10.54
C SER A 287 30.57 3.59 11.51
N LYS A 288 31.36 2.63 11.02
CA LYS A 288 32.34 1.90 11.83
C LYS A 288 33.55 2.76 12.19
N HIS A 289 33.84 3.78 11.39
CA HIS A 289 35.04 4.63 11.50
C HIS A 289 34.69 6.12 11.43
N PRO A 290 33.89 6.66 12.38
CA PRO A 290 33.37 8.03 12.31
C PRO A 290 34.45 9.11 12.35
N LEU A 291 35.60 8.84 12.98
CA LEU A 291 36.74 9.77 13.03
C LEU A 291 37.56 9.82 11.73
N GLU A 292 37.39 8.85 10.85
CA GLU A 292 38.12 8.74 9.57
C GLU A 292 37.30 9.24 8.38
N THR A 293 36.03 9.61 8.62
CA THR A 293 35.11 10.08 7.57
C THR A 293 35.58 11.45 7.04
N PRO A 294 35.85 11.61 5.74
CA PRO A 294 36.20 12.91 5.16
C PRO A 294 35.07 13.93 5.35
N GLN A 295 35.46 15.19 5.65
CA GLN A 295 34.53 16.31 5.78
C GLN A 295 34.26 16.95 4.41
#